data_88bb8cd556e011abdfeb9a646ef90f03
#
_entry.id   88bb8cd556e011abdfeb9a646ef90f03
#
_cell.length_a   1.000
_cell.length_b   1.000
_cell.length_c   1.000
_cell.angle_alpha   90.00
_cell.angle_beta   90.00
_cell.angle_gamma   90.00
#
_symmetry.space_group_name_H-M   'P 1'
#
loop_
_entity.id
_entity.type
_entity.pdbx_description
1 polymer ?
#
loop_
_entity_poly.entity_id
_entity_poly.type
_entity_poly.pdbx_seq_one_letter_code
_entity_poly.pdbx_strand_id
1 'polypeptide(L)'
;MEKSFKEAFKHRRTYYAITNQSPISDKEIEEIIDFAVTHVPSAFNSQSTRVVLLLGDNHRKLWQIVKNTLWKIVTPEAFKNTEAKIDHSFASGYGTVLFFEDQNVVQD
;
A
#
# COMPACT_ATOMS: atom_id res chain seq x y z
N MET A 1 -17.51 -9.06 -13.88
CA MET A 1 -18.84 -8.59 -13.48
C MET A 1 -18.68 -7.41 -12.53
N GLU A 2 -19.29 -6.31 -12.89
CA GLU A 2 -19.23 -5.11 -12.04
C GLU A 2 -20.12 -5.27 -10.82
N LYS A 3 -19.59 -4.82 -9.67
CA LYS A 3 -20.37 -4.78 -8.43
C LYS A 3 -20.93 -3.40 -8.23
N SER A 4 -22.12 -3.31 -7.64
CA SER A 4 -22.65 -2.04 -7.19
C SER A 4 -21.76 -1.46 -6.08
N PHE A 5 -21.89 -0.17 -5.81
CA PHE A 5 -21.14 0.48 -4.73
C PHE A 5 -21.38 -0.21 -3.39
N LYS A 6 -22.63 -0.57 -3.09
CA LYS A 6 -22.97 -1.25 -1.83
C LYS A 6 -22.30 -2.62 -1.73
N GLU A 7 -22.31 -3.37 -2.83
CA GLU A 7 -21.67 -4.70 -2.86
C GLU A 7 -20.17 -4.60 -2.68
N ALA A 8 -19.52 -3.68 -3.39
CA ALA A 8 -18.09 -3.47 -3.27
C ALA A 8 -17.71 -3.05 -1.86
N PHE A 9 -18.45 -2.14 -1.26
CA PHE A 9 -18.21 -1.67 0.10
C PHE A 9 -18.38 -2.80 1.12
N LYS A 10 -19.40 -3.62 0.94
CA LYS A 10 -19.71 -4.75 1.80
C LYS A 10 -18.67 -5.86 1.75
N HIS A 11 -18.13 -6.11 0.56
CA HIS A 11 -17.19 -7.20 0.29
C HIS A 11 -15.73 -6.82 0.54
N ARG A 12 -15.44 -5.51 0.77
CA ARG A 12 -14.07 -5.08 1.06
C ARG A 12 -13.58 -5.73 2.34
N ARG A 13 -12.37 -6.27 2.28
CA ARG A 13 -11.69 -6.86 3.43
C ARG A 13 -10.22 -6.53 3.39
N THR A 14 -9.57 -6.63 4.54
CA THR A 14 -8.12 -6.66 4.60
C THR A 14 -7.66 -8.10 4.45
N TYR A 15 -6.85 -8.36 3.44
CA TYR A 15 -6.30 -9.69 3.19
C TYR A 15 -4.83 -9.71 3.58
N TYR A 16 -4.42 -10.74 4.33
CA TYR A 16 -3.03 -10.90 4.74
C TYR A 16 -2.28 -11.90 3.87
N ALA A 17 -2.98 -12.88 3.31
CA ALA A 17 -2.38 -13.85 2.40
C ALA A 17 -2.56 -13.36 0.95
N ILE A 18 -1.62 -12.55 0.50
CA ILE A 18 -1.62 -11.98 -0.86
C ILE A 18 -0.49 -12.58 -1.69
N THR A 19 -0.63 -12.51 -3.00
CA THR A 19 0.34 -13.08 -3.93
C THR A 19 0.92 -12.00 -4.85
N ASN A 20 1.98 -12.36 -5.58
CA ASN A 20 2.64 -11.46 -6.51
C ASN A 20 2.03 -11.50 -7.92
N GLN A 21 0.81 -11.98 -8.04
CA GLN A 21 0.10 -12.03 -9.31
C GLN A 21 -1.05 -11.04 -9.31
N SER A 22 -1.25 -10.37 -10.45
CA SER A 22 -2.33 -9.41 -10.60
C SER A 22 -3.25 -9.84 -11.75
N PRO A 23 -4.57 -9.81 -11.54
CA PRO A 23 -5.53 -10.09 -12.61
C PRO A 23 -5.70 -8.92 -13.58
N ILE A 24 -5.12 -7.76 -13.27
CA ILE A 24 -5.21 -6.56 -14.10
C ILE A 24 -3.80 -6.06 -14.43
N SER A 25 -3.70 -5.23 -15.47
CA SER A 25 -2.42 -4.67 -15.90
C SER A 25 -1.93 -3.56 -14.96
N ASP A 26 -0.64 -3.27 -15.03
CA ASP A 26 -0.05 -2.16 -14.26
C ASP A 26 -0.72 -0.83 -14.60
N LYS A 27 -1.06 -0.63 -15.88
CA LYS A 27 -1.78 0.56 -16.31
C LYS A 27 -3.14 0.70 -15.65
N GLU A 28 -3.88 -0.41 -15.54
CA GLU A 28 -5.17 -0.41 -14.86
C GLU A 28 -5.03 -0.11 -13.37
N ILE A 29 -3.97 -0.62 -12.74
CA ILE A 29 -3.65 -0.30 -11.33
C ILE A 29 -3.41 1.21 -11.18
N GLU A 30 -2.61 1.80 -12.06
CA GLU A 30 -2.34 3.23 -12.06
C GLU A 30 -3.63 4.04 -12.22
N GLU A 31 -4.50 3.64 -13.13
CA GLU A 31 -5.78 4.31 -13.37
C GLU A 31 -6.68 4.27 -12.13
N ILE A 32 -6.72 3.15 -11.42
CA ILE A 32 -7.50 3.03 -10.18
C ILE A 32 -6.97 3.98 -9.12
N ILE A 33 -5.65 4.04 -8.96
CA ILE A 33 -5.01 4.92 -7.99
C ILE A 33 -5.27 6.38 -8.33
N ASP A 34 -5.11 6.76 -9.59
CA ASP A 34 -5.38 8.13 -10.06
C ASP A 34 -6.83 8.52 -9.80
N PHE A 35 -7.75 7.62 -10.07
CA PHE A 35 -9.17 7.83 -9.79
C PHE A 35 -9.42 8.08 -8.31
N ALA A 36 -8.83 7.24 -7.45
CA ALA A 36 -9.00 7.37 -6.01
C ALA A 36 -8.44 8.68 -5.47
N VAL A 37 -7.23 9.06 -5.90
CA VAL A 37 -6.59 10.31 -5.48
C VAL A 37 -7.42 11.53 -5.92
N THR A 38 -8.01 11.46 -7.11
CA THR A 38 -8.79 12.56 -7.66
C THR A 38 -10.14 12.74 -6.96
N HIS A 39 -10.77 11.63 -6.56
CA HIS A 39 -12.18 11.65 -6.13
C HIS A 39 -12.40 11.41 -4.65
N VAL A 40 -11.42 10.87 -3.91
CA VAL A 40 -11.56 10.66 -2.48
C VAL A 40 -11.35 11.99 -1.75
N PRO A 41 -12.30 12.39 -0.87
CA PRO A 41 -12.18 13.65 -0.16
C PRO A 41 -10.98 13.68 0.80
N SER A 42 -10.36 14.85 0.92
CA SER A 42 -9.34 15.11 1.92
C SER A 42 -9.88 16.07 2.97
N ALA A 43 -9.26 16.10 4.16
CA ALA A 43 -9.65 16.99 5.23
C ALA A 43 -9.51 18.46 4.75
N PHE A 44 -10.58 19.23 4.86
CA PHE A 44 -10.64 20.63 4.42
C PHE A 44 -10.24 20.82 2.95
N ASN A 45 -10.39 19.77 2.13
CA ASN A 45 -9.99 19.80 0.73
C ASN A 45 -8.54 20.27 0.54
N SER A 46 -7.65 19.78 1.40
CA SER A 46 -6.26 20.22 1.43
C SER A 46 -5.46 19.83 0.17
N GLN A 47 -5.90 18.78 -0.53
CA GLN A 47 -5.23 18.26 -1.73
C GLN A 47 -3.74 17.97 -1.49
N SER A 48 -3.41 17.60 -0.25
CA SER A 48 -2.03 17.39 0.20
C SER A 48 -1.53 15.97 -0.02
N THR A 49 -2.42 15.04 -0.35
CA THR A 49 -2.04 13.64 -0.52
C THR A 49 -1.16 13.44 -1.75
N ARG A 50 -0.05 12.75 -1.54
CA ARG A 50 0.85 12.31 -2.60
C ARG A 50 0.95 10.79 -2.54
N VAL A 51 0.99 10.15 -3.69
CA VAL A 51 0.94 8.69 -3.80
C VAL A 51 2.12 8.20 -4.63
N VAL A 52 2.77 7.16 -4.14
CA VAL A 52 3.84 6.49 -4.88
C VAL A 52 3.45 5.03 -5.05
N LEU A 53 3.42 4.56 -6.29
CA LEU A 53 3.17 3.15 -6.62
C LEU A 53 4.51 2.46 -6.87
N LEU A 54 4.78 1.41 -6.10
CA LEU A 54 6.00 0.62 -6.21
C LEU A 54 5.64 -0.77 -6.72
N LEU A 55 6.22 -1.15 -7.86
CA LEU A 55 6.01 -2.44 -8.51
C LEU A 55 7.36 -3.12 -8.74
N GLY A 56 7.35 -4.45 -8.88
CA GLY A 56 8.54 -5.22 -9.21
C GLY A 56 9.67 -5.04 -8.20
N ASP A 57 10.84 -4.67 -8.69
CA ASP A 57 12.03 -4.51 -7.84
C ASP A 57 11.88 -3.40 -6.81
N ASN A 58 11.18 -2.33 -7.14
CA ASN A 58 10.98 -1.22 -6.20
C ASN A 58 10.11 -1.65 -5.02
N HIS A 59 9.10 -2.48 -5.27
CA HIS A 59 8.30 -3.07 -4.21
C HIS A 59 9.17 -3.93 -3.29
N ARG A 60 10.00 -4.80 -3.85
CA ARG A 60 10.89 -5.66 -3.06
C ARG A 60 11.90 -4.86 -2.26
N LYS A 61 12.47 -3.81 -2.86
CA LYS A 61 13.44 -2.92 -2.19
C LYS A 61 12.82 -2.22 -1.00
N LEU A 62 11.59 -1.75 -1.12
CA LEU A 62 10.89 -1.10 0.00
C LEU A 62 10.81 -2.04 1.19
N TRP A 63 10.33 -3.26 0.99
CA TRP A 63 10.14 -4.20 2.10
C TRP A 63 11.47 -4.68 2.66
N GLN A 64 12.52 -4.73 1.86
CA GLN A 64 13.86 -5.01 2.35
C GLN A 64 14.38 -3.89 3.26
N ILE A 65 14.13 -2.64 2.89
CA ILE A 65 14.46 -1.47 3.73
C ILE A 65 13.69 -1.53 5.05
N VAL A 66 12.40 -1.86 5.00
CA VAL A 66 11.57 -1.99 6.20
C VAL A 66 12.14 -3.07 7.13
N LYS A 67 12.49 -4.25 6.58
CA LYS A 67 13.08 -5.32 7.38
C LYS A 67 14.41 -4.90 8.01
N ASN A 68 15.28 -4.28 7.23
CA ASN A 68 16.60 -3.84 7.73
C ASN A 68 16.47 -2.79 8.82
N THR A 69 15.49 -1.91 8.71
CA THR A 69 15.22 -0.89 9.72
C THR A 69 14.70 -1.52 11.02
N LEU A 70 13.74 -2.41 10.89
CA LEU A 70 13.14 -3.07 12.06
C LEU A 70 14.12 -4.00 12.77
N TRP A 71 15.03 -4.63 12.04
CA TRP A 71 16.07 -5.46 12.60
C TRP A 71 16.89 -4.72 13.68
N LYS A 72 17.09 -3.42 13.49
CA LYS A 72 17.86 -2.58 14.41
C LYS A 72 17.07 -2.11 15.62
N ILE A 73 15.74 -2.19 15.58
CA ILE A 73 14.86 -1.59 16.58
C ILE A 73 14.28 -2.65 17.52
N VAL A 74 13.89 -3.81 16.96
CA VAL A 74 13.23 -4.86 17.75
C VAL A 74 14.22 -5.93 18.21
N THR A 75 13.81 -6.70 19.23
CA THR A 75 14.63 -7.82 19.70
C THR A 75 14.72 -8.92 18.64
N PRO A 76 15.79 -9.75 18.64
CA PRO A 76 15.90 -10.85 17.69
C PRO A 76 14.70 -11.81 17.70
N GLU A 77 14.13 -12.07 18.87
CA GLU A 77 12.96 -12.94 18.98
C GLU A 77 11.71 -12.31 18.34
N ALA A 78 11.47 -11.04 18.63
CA ALA A 78 10.36 -10.30 18.01
C ALA A 78 10.55 -10.14 16.51
N PHE A 79 11.79 -10.00 16.05
CA PHE A 79 12.09 -9.85 14.63
C PHE A 79 11.68 -11.06 13.81
N LYS A 80 11.80 -12.26 14.33
CA LYS A 80 11.38 -13.47 13.61
C LYS A 80 9.90 -13.39 13.22
N ASN A 81 9.04 -12.97 14.13
CA ASN A 81 7.63 -12.81 13.87
C ASN A 81 7.35 -11.66 12.90
N THR A 82 8.07 -10.55 13.07
CA THR A 82 7.95 -9.37 12.20
C THR A 82 8.39 -9.70 10.77
N GLU A 83 9.53 -10.39 10.61
CA GLU A 83 10.03 -10.79 9.31
C GLU A 83 9.06 -11.72 8.60
N ALA A 84 8.53 -12.71 9.31
CA ALA A 84 7.55 -13.64 8.75
C ALA A 84 6.30 -12.90 8.27
N LYS A 85 5.82 -11.93 9.05
CA LYS A 85 4.65 -11.13 8.69
C LYS A 85 4.93 -10.28 7.44
N ILE A 86 6.09 -9.66 7.37
CA ILE A 86 6.48 -8.86 6.20
C ILE A 86 6.57 -9.74 4.96
N ASP A 87 7.26 -10.87 5.06
CA ASP A 87 7.48 -11.75 3.92
C ASP A 87 6.19 -12.38 3.40
N HIS A 88 5.28 -12.75 4.29
CA HIS A 88 4.06 -13.49 3.90
C HIS A 88 2.83 -12.62 3.69
N SER A 89 2.81 -11.40 4.24
CA SER A 89 1.62 -10.55 4.18
C SER A 89 1.83 -9.23 3.45
N PHE A 90 3.06 -8.80 3.22
CA PHE A 90 3.35 -7.53 2.56
C PHE A 90 4.26 -7.70 1.34
N ALA A 91 5.47 -8.21 1.55
CA ALA A 91 6.42 -8.39 0.45
C ALA A 91 5.95 -9.42 -0.58
N SER A 92 5.07 -10.33 -0.16
CA SER A 92 4.47 -11.34 -1.06
C SER A 92 3.50 -10.75 -2.06
N GLY A 93 3.07 -9.49 -1.88
CA GLY A 93 2.12 -8.85 -2.78
C GLY A 93 2.72 -8.46 -4.11
N TYR A 94 1.84 -8.03 -5.02
CA TYR A 94 2.23 -7.60 -6.37
C TYR A 94 2.94 -6.25 -6.36
N GLY A 95 2.53 -5.37 -5.48
CA GLY A 95 3.07 -4.03 -5.37
C GLY A 95 2.66 -3.36 -4.07
N THR A 96 3.10 -2.14 -3.90
CA THR A 96 2.81 -1.33 -2.71
C THR A 96 2.42 0.07 -3.13
N VAL A 97 1.40 0.60 -2.49
CA VAL A 97 1.00 2.00 -2.64
C VAL A 97 1.36 2.73 -1.35
N LEU A 98 2.21 3.74 -1.47
CA LEU A 98 2.59 4.59 -0.34
C LEU A 98 1.85 5.91 -0.42
N PHE A 99 1.28 6.33 0.69
CA PHE A 99 0.58 7.60 0.80
C PHE A 99 1.39 8.57 1.66
N PHE A 100 1.56 9.78 1.15
CA PHE A 100 2.28 10.85 1.83
C PHE A 100 1.42 12.10 1.90
N GLU A 101 1.64 12.89 2.94
CA GLU A 101 1.08 14.22 3.06
C GLU A 101 2.16 15.24 2.70
N ASP A 102 1.83 16.19 1.82
CA ASP A 102 2.73 17.29 1.50
C ASP A 102 2.67 18.29 2.63
N GLN A 103 3.73 18.38 3.43
CA GLN A 103 3.79 19.24 4.59
C GLN A 103 3.75 20.73 4.25
N ASN A 104 4.08 21.08 3.01
CA ASN A 104 3.97 22.48 2.55
C ASN A 104 2.51 22.87 2.30
N VAL A 105 1.64 21.90 2.02
CA VAL A 105 0.21 22.12 1.79
C VAL A 105 -0.56 22.03 3.11
N VAL A 106 -0.19 21.09 3.99
CA VAL A 106 -0.79 20.93 5.31
C VAL A 106 -0.14 21.96 6.25
N GLN A 107 -0.79 23.07 6.45
CA GLN A 107 -0.33 24.09 7.39
C GLN A 107 -1.23 24.11 8.61
N ASP A 108 -0.61 24.31 9.74
CA ASP A 108 -1.29 24.45 11.03
C ASP A 108 -2.12 25.74 11.11
#